data_9a9724476767273541296169708c61d3
#
_entry.id   9a9724476767273541296169708c61d3
#
_cell.length_a   1.000
_cell.length_b   1.000
_cell.length_c   1.000
_cell.angle_alpha   90.00
_cell.angle_beta   90.00
_cell.angle_gamma   90.00
#
_symmetry.space_group_name_H-M   'P 1'
#
loop_
_entity.id
_entity.type
_entity.pdbx_description
1 polymer ?
#
loop_
_entity_poly.entity_id
_entity_poly.type
_entity_poly.pdbx_seq_one_letter_code
_entity_poly.pdbx_strand_id
1 'polypeptide(L)'
;MYELSFISLLALCMVSFIGVPHGSFDGAVAALLGYKTRKDFFIFVFLYLIISAAVIIFWIYFSVIALILFILMSVIHFGLCDWSYLGLKKYKWSVSLTHGLNIVFGIIFFHTNETLSLIHISEPTRHCTI
;
A
#
# COMPACT_ATOMS: atom_id res chain seq x y z
N MET A 1 -20.21 0.15 19.65
CA MET A 1 -20.34 1.19 18.61
C MET A 1 -19.10 2.06 18.76
N TYR A 2 -18.16 1.97 17.83
CA TYR A 2 -16.93 2.78 17.89
C TYR A 2 -17.31 4.20 17.47
N GLU A 3 -17.29 5.14 18.41
CA GLU A 3 -17.41 6.55 18.06
C GLU A 3 -16.11 6.98 17.35
N LEU A 4 -16.21 7.30 16.06
CA LEU A 4 -15.11 7.89 15.32
C LEU A 4 -14.81 9.26 15.95
N SER A 5 -13.63 9.39 16.56
CA SER A 5 -13.19 10.66 17.10
C SER A 5 -13.06 11.68 15.96
N PHE A 6 -13.22 12.97 16.27
CA PHE A 6 -13.02 14.06 15.30
C PHE A 6 -11.66 13.95 14.59
N ILE A 7 -10.62 13.57 15.32
CA ILE A 7 -9.26 13.35 14.79
C ILE A 7 -9.25 12.21 13.77
N SER A 8 -9.92 11.09 14.06
CA SER A 8 -10.01 9.96 13.14
C SER A 8 -10.78 10.33 11.86
N LEU A 9 -11.84 11.13 11.98
CA LEU A 9 -12.59 11.62 10.82
C LEU A 9 -11.73 12.56 9.98
N LEU A 10 -11.00 13.48 10.61
CA LEU A 10 -10.08 14.40 9.93
C LEU A 10 -8.97 13.63 9.21
N ALA A 11 -8.36 12.65 9.87
CA ALA A 11 -7.34 11.77 9.27
C ALA A 11 -7.89 11.02 8.06
N LEU A 12 -9.11 10.45 8.17
CA LEU A 12 -9.76 9.74 7.07
C LEU A 12 -10.02 10.69 5.88
N CYS A 13 -10.48 11.91 6.14
CA CYS A 13 -10.68 12.93 5.10
C CYS A 13 -9.36 13.29 4.42
N MET A 14 -8.28 13.50 5.18
CA MET A 14 -6.95 13.82 4.64
C MET A 14 -6.42 12.66 3.76
N VAL A 15 -6.49 11.43 4.24
CA VAL A 15 -6.07 10.24 3.48
C VAL A 15 -6.91 10.09 2.21
N SER A 16 -8.23 10.30 2.30
CA SER A 16 -9.10 10.24 1.13
C SER A 16 -8.79 11.35 0.13
N PHE A 17 -8.56 12.58 0.60
CA PHE A 17 -8.26 13.73 -0.25
C PHE A 17 -6.93 13.57 -1.01
N ILE A 18 -5.94 12.91 -0.41
CA ILE A 18 -4.65 12.60 -1.04
C ILE A 18 -4.72 11.30 -1.85
N GLY A 19 -5.38 10.27 -1.33
CA GLY A 19 -5.45 8.94 -1.94
C GLY A 19 -6.31 8.90 -3.22
N VAL A 20 -7.43 9.61 -3.25
CA VAL A 20 -8.30 9.65 -4.44
C VAL A 20 -7.60 10.24 -5.66
N PRO A 21 -6.91 11.41 -5.59
CA PRO A 21 -6.09 11.88 -6.70
C PRO A 21 -5.00 10.91 -7.10
N HIS A 22 -4.32 10.27 -6.13
CA HIS A 22 -3.27 9.30 -6.43
C HIS A 22 -3.81 8.14 -7.30
N GLY A 23 -4.94 7.53 -6.91
CA GLY A 23 -5.58 6.49 -7.70
C GLY A 23 -6.15 6.97 -9.04
N SER A 24 -6.51 8.25 -9.17
CA SER A 24 -7.02 8.80 -10.44
C SER A 24 -5.94 8.91 -11.53
N PHE A 25 -4.68 9.00 -11.15
CA PHE A 25 -3.55 8.97 -12.10
C PHE A 25 -3.38 7.60 -12.77
N ASP A 26 -3.89 6.52 -12.20
CA ASP A 26 -3.84 5.18 -12.82
C ASP A 26 -4.55 5.17 -14.18
N GLY A 27 -5.66 5.90 -14.31
CA GLY A 27 -6.35 6.07 -15.58
C GLY A 27 -5.53 6.85 -16.63
N ALA A 28 -4.78 7.87 -16.19
CA ALA A 28 -3.88 8.61 -17.07
C ALA A 28 -2.69 7.75 -17.52
N VAL A 29 -2.11 6.97 -16.62
CA VAL A 29 -1.06 6.00 -16.93
C VAL A 29 -1.58 4.93 -17.91
N ALA A 30 -2.78 4.41 -17.70
CA ALA A 30 -3.42 3.47 -18.61
C ALA A 30 -3.56 4.06 -20.02
N ALA A 31 -3.96 5.32 -20.15
CA ALA A 31 -4.03 6.02 -21.43
C ALA A 31 -2.66 6.17 -22.12
N LEU A 32 -1.59 6.42 -21.34
CA LEU A 32 -0.21 6.47 -21.84
C LEU A 32 0.28 5.08 -22.31
N LEU A 33 -0.16 4.01 -21.65
CA LEU A 33 0.14 2.62 -22.02
C LEU A 33 -0.67 2.11 -23.22
N GLY A 34 -1.54 2.93 -23.79
CA GLY A 34 -2.28 2.60 -25.01
C GLY A 34 -3.76 2.26 -24.81
N TYR A 35 -4.28 2.29 -23.59
CA TYR A 35 -5.70 2.10 -23.31
C TYR A 35 -6.48 3.40 -23.61
N LYS A 36 -6.71 3.71 -24.90
CA LYS A 36 -7.26 5.00 -25.37
C LYS A 36 -8.75 4.96 -25.71
N THR A 37 -9.28 3.78 -26.00
CA THR A 37 -10.69 3.64 -26.35
C THR A 37 -11.55 3.36 -25.12
N ARG A 38 -12.86 3.57 -25.22
CA ARG A 38 -13.79 3.20 -24.15
C ARG A 38 -13.71 1.71 -23.79
N LYS A 39 -13.53 0.84 -24.81
CA LYS A 39 -13.36 -0.60 -24.60
C LYS A 39 -12.10 -0.89 -23.82
N ASP A 40 -10.98 -0.29 -24.18
CA ASP A 40 -9.71 -0.47 -23.50
C ASP A 40 -9.80 -0.01 -22.04
N PHE A 41 -10.49 1.10 -21.78
CA PHE A 41 -10.72 1.59 -20.43
C PHE A 41 -11.54 0.59 -19.59
N PHE A 42 -12.59 -0.01 -20.15
CA PHE A 42 -13.34 -1.05 -19.43
C PHE A 42 -12.50 -2.30 -19.19
N ILE A 43 -11.67 -2.70 -20.13
CA ILE A 43 -10.74 -3.83 -19.95
C ILE A 43 -9.75 -3.51 -18.81
N PHE A 44 -9.18 -2.31 -18.81
CA PHE A 44 -8.28 -1.86 -17.74
C PHE A 44 -8.95 -1.90 -16.37
N VAL A 45 -10.15 -1.32 -16.23
CA VAL A 45 -10.90 -1.32 -14.97
C VAL A 45 -11.23 -2.75 -14.53
N PHE A 46 -11.65 -3.61 -15.46
CA PHE A 46 -11.96 -5.00 -15.16
C PHE A 46 -10.73 -5.78 -14.65
N LEU A 47 -9.59 -5.63 -15.30
CA LEU A 47 -8.32 -6.24 -14.86
C LEU A 47 -7.88 -5.67 -13.50
N TYR A 48 -8.02 -4.38 -13.30
CA TYR A 48 -7.72 -3.74 -12.01
C TYR A 48 -8.57 -4.32 -10.88
N LEU A 49 -9.87 -4.50 -11.10
CA LEU A 49 -10.77 -5.12 -10.12
C LEU A 49 -10.42 -6.58 -9.84
N ILE A 50 -10.04 -7.36 -10.87
CA ILE A 50 -9.58 -8.75 -10.69
C ILE A 50 -8.33 -8.80 -9.83
N ILE A 51 -7.33 -7.96 -10.11
CA ILE A 51 -6.09 -7.91 -9.34
C ILE A 51 -6.39 -7.49 -7.89
N SER A 52 -7.24 -6.48 -7.70
CA SER A 52 -7.63 -6.02 -6.37
C SER A 52 -8.33 -7.13 -5.57
N ALA A 53 -9.26 -7.85 -6.20
CA ALA A 53 -9.92 -9.00 -5.59
C ALA A 53 -8.93 -10.12 -5.24
N ALA A 54 -7.99 -10.43 -6.13
CA ALA A 54 -6.95 -11.42 -5.89
C ALA A 54 -6.06 -11.05 -4.69
N VAL A 55 -5.68 -9.77 -4.56
CA VAL A 55 -4.91 -9.26 -3.41
C VAL A 55 -5.70 -9.40 -2.12
N ILE A 56 -7.00 -9.06 -2.12
CA ILE A 56 -7.87 -9.21 -0.94
C ILE A 56 -7.96 -10.69 -0.54
N ILE A 57 -8.20 -11.59 -1.49
CA ILE A 57 -8.27 -13.03 -1.24
C ILE A 57 -6.93 -13.53 -0.69
N PHE A 58 -5.83 -13.13 -1.30
CA PHE A 58 -4.48 -13.48 -0.83
C PHE A 58 -4.24 -13.01 0.60
N TRP A 59 -4.68 -11.78 0.94
CA TRP A 59 -4.58 -11.26 2.30
C TRP A 59 -5.38 -12.10 3.31
N ILE A 60 -6.59 -12.53 2.96
CA ILE A 60 -7.44 -13.33 3.84
C ILE A 60 -6.79 -14.70 4.15
N TYR A 61 -6.18 -15.35 3.15
CA TYR A 61 -5.60 -16.67 3.34
C TYR A 61 -4.14 -16.66 3.84
N PHE A 62 -3.37 -15.62 3.52
CA PHE A 62 -1.93 -15.52 3.78
C PHE A 62 -1.55 -14.18 4.39
N SER A 63 -2.27 -13.74 5.42
CA SER A 63 -2.15 -12.39 6.00
C SER A 63 -0.73 -12.00 6.39
N VAL A 64 0.05 -12.89 7.02
CA VAL A 64 1.44 -12.61 7.41
C VAL A 64 2.34 -12.41 6.20
N ILE A 65 2.21 -13.29 5.20
CA ILE A 65 3.00 -13.19 3.96
C ILE A 65 2.59 -11.94 3.18
N ALA A 66 1.29 -11.65 3.11
CA ALA A 66 0.76 -10.45 2.47
C ALA A 66 1.29 -9.18 3.13
N LEU A 67 1.35 -9.14 4.48
CA LEU A 67 1.91 -8.02 5.24
C LEU A 67 3.40 -7.83 4.94
N ILE A 68 4.18 -8.90 4.94
CA ILE A 68 5.63 -8.84 4.63
C ILE A 68 5.84 -8.32 3.20
N LEU A 69 5.08 -8.83 2.23
CA LEU A 69 5.15 -8.37 0.85
C LEU A 69 4.72 -6.91 0.71
N PHE A 70 3.68 -6.49 1.43
CA PHE A 70 3.23 -5.10 1.44
C PHE A 70 4.31 -4.16 1.99
N ILE A 71 4.95 -4.52 3.12
CA ILE A 71 6.05 -3.74 3.70
C ILE A 71 7.22 -3.66 2.72
N LEU A 72 7.63 -4.78 2.11
CA LEU A 72 8.72 -4.82 1.14
C LEU A 72 8.43 -3.95 -0.09
N MET A 73 7.22 -4.07 -0.64
CA MET A 73 6.76 -3.24 -1.76
C MET A 73 6.74 -1.76 -1.39
N SER A 74 6.31 -1.41 -0.18
CA SER A 74 6.29 -0.04 0.31
C SER A 74 7.69 0.54 0.42
N VAL A 75 8.66 -0.21 0.97
CA VAL A 75 10.07 0.21 1.05
C VAL A 75 10.64 0.49 -0.34
N ILE A 76 10.41 -0.40 -1.29
CA ILE A 76 10.89 -0.25 -2.67
C ILE A 76 10.20 0.93 -3.36
N HIS A 77 8.89 1.05 -3.20
CA HIS A 77 8.08 2.10 -3.82
C HIS A 77 8.53 3.49 -3.35
N PHE A 78 8.52 3.74 -2.05
CA PHE A 78 8.95 5.03 -1.50
C PHE A 78 10.43 5.32 -1.79
N GLY A 79 11.28 4.30 -1.71
CA GLY A 79 12.69 4.44 -2.02
C GLY A 79 12.95 4.83 -3.48
N LEU A 80 12.35 4.14 -4.44
CA LEU A 80 12.61 4.38 -5.86
C LEU A 80 11.92 5.63 -6.40
N CYS A 81 10.69 5.91 -5.96
CA CYS A 81 9.92 7.03 -6.47
C CYS A 81 10.55 8.36 -6.06
N ASP A 82 10.93 8.52 -4.79
CA ASP A 82 11.43 9.79 -4.27
C ASP A 82 12.80 10.18 -4.83
N TRP A 83 13.61 9.20 -5.24
CA TRP A 83 14.96 9.45 -5.75
C TRP A 83 15.12 9.22 -7.26
N SER A 84 14.04 8.94 -7.97
CA SER A 84 14.08 8.62 -9.41
C SER A 84 14.64 9.76 -10.27
N TYR A 85 14.43 11.00 -9.85
CA TYR A 85 14.84 12.21 -10.59
C TYR A 85 16.31 12.64 -10.37
N LEU A 86 17.00 12.11 -9.34
CA LEU A 86 18.36 12.55 -9.00
C LEU A 86 19.48 11.92 -9.85
N GLY A 87 19.15 11.02 -10.78
CA GLY A 87 20.13 10.43 -11.69
C GLY A 87 21.27 9.62 -11.04
N LEU A 88 21.07 9.16 -9.81
CA LEU A 88 22.06 8.41 -9.03
C LEU A 88 22.26 7.01 -9.62
N LYS A 89 23.16 6.86 -10.59
CA LYS A 89 23.41 5.55 -11.23
C LYS A 89 24.08 4.55 -10.31
N LYS A 90 25.12 4.95 -9.58
CA LYS A 90 25.99 4.03 -8.79
C LYS A 90 25.38 3.62 -7.45
N TYR A 91 24.73 4.54 -6.74
CA TYR A 91 24.22 4.32 -5.39
C TYR A 91 22.69 4.29 -5.31
N LYS A 92 22.03 4.21 -6.46
CA LYS A 92 20.57 4.27 -6.54
C LYS A 92 19.87 3.32 -5.56
N TRP A 93 20.25 2.05 -5.59
CA TRP A 93 19.63 1.04 -4.74
C TRP A 93 19.91 1.24 -3.25
N SER A 94 21.15 1.57 -2.87
CA SER A 94 21.48 1.80 -1.46
C SER A 94 20.74 2.99 -0.89
N VAL A 95 20.70 4.11 -1.60
CA VAL A 95 19.99 5.32 -1.18
C VAL A 95 18.49 5.06 -1.13
N SER A 96 17.93 4.44 -2.16
CA SER A 96 16.50 4.13 -2.22
C SER A 96 16.05 3.19 -1.10
N LEU A 97 16.80 2.12 -0.85
CA LEU A 97 16.47 1.19 0.24
C LEU A 97 16.59 1.85 1.60
N THR A 98 17.65 2.61 1.86
CA THR A 98 17.82 3.32 3.13
C THR A 98 16.68 4.31 3.36
N HIS A 99 16.29 5.07 2.33
CA HIS A 99 15.20 6.03 2.41
C HIS A 99 13.85 5.34 2.64
N GLY A 100 13.51 4.34 1.85
CA GLY A 100 12.28 3.57 2.00
C GLY A 100 12.18 2.87 3.35
N LEU A 101 13.28 2.30 3.84
CA LEU A 101 13.34 1.71 5.18
C LEU A 101 13.09 2.76 6.26
N ASN A 102 13.72 3.94 6.18
CA ASN A 102 13.52 5.00 7.16
C ASN A 102 12.05 5.45 7.22
N ILE A 103 11.38 5.59 6.09
CA ILE A 103 9.95 5.95 6.05
C ILE A 103 9.11 4.86 6.70
N VAL A 104 9.24 3.61 6.25
CA VAL A 104 8.40 2.51 6.71
C VAL A 104 8.66 2.19 8.18
N PHE A 105 9.93 2.08 8.60
CA PHE A 105 10.26 1.85 10.00
C PHE A 105 9.92 3.05 10.89
N GLY A 106 10.04 4.27 10.39
CA GLY A 106 9.56 5.46 11.09
C GLY A 106 8.08 5.35 11.43
N ILE A 107 7.23 5.02 10.43
CA ILE A 107 5.80 4.84 10.65
C ILE A 107 5.54 3.72 11.68
N ILE A 108 6.19 2.57 11.52
CA ILE A 108 6.04 1.43 12.44
C ILE A 108 6.46 1.81 13.86
N PHE A 109 7.58 2.52 14.01
CA PHE A 109 8.10 2.92 15.31
C PHE A 109 7.19 3.89 16.06
N PHE A 110 6.64 4.89 15.34
CA PHE A 110 5.72 5.86 15.94
C PHE A 110 4.30 5.31 16.18
N HIS A 111 3.94 4.21 15.51
CA HIS A 111 2.64 3.55 15.60
C HIS A 111 2.76 2.07 16.01
N THR A 112 3.64 1.78 16.98
CA THR A 112 3.96 0.40 17.38
C THR A 112 2.73 -0.36 17.88
N ASN A 113 1.86 0.27 18.67
CA ASN A 113 0.69 -0.39 19.22
C ASN A 113 -0.31 -0.79 18.13
N GLU A 114 -0.54 0.09 17.16
CA GLU A 114 -1.42 -0.15 16.01
C GLU A 114 -0.82 -1.23 15.10
N THR A 115 0.49 -1.18 14.89
CA THR A 115 1.21 -2.17 14.08
C THR A 115 1.16 -3.56 14.73
N LEU A 116 1.36 -3.66 16.03
CA LEU A 116 1.25 -4.92 16.78
C LEU A 116 -0.18 -5.47 16.73
N SER A 117 -1.19 -4.60 16.79
CA SER A 117 -2.59 -5.03 16.67
C SER A 117 -2.88 -5.66 15.30
N LEU A 118 -2.31 -5.13 14.22
CA LEU A 118 -2.41 -5.71 12.88
C LEU A 118 -1.77 -7.10 12.79
N ILE A 119 -0.63 -7.28 13.45
CA ILE A 119 0.06 -8.58 13.50
C ILE A 119 -0.77 -9.59 14.29
N HIS A 120 -1.35 -9.19 15.43
CA HIS A 120 -2.19 -10.06 16.25
C HIS A 120 -3.53 -10.41 15.59
N ILE A 121 -4.14 -9.50 14.82
CA ILE A 121 -5.36 -9.79 14.04
C ILE A 121 -5.05 -10.84 12.95
N SER A 122 -3.84 -10.87 12.44
CA SER A 122 -3.42 -11.83 11.40
C SER A 122 -2.99 -13.19 11.96
N GLU A 123 -2.80 -13.34 13.28
CA GLU A 123 -2.60 -14.64 13.90
C GLU A 123 -3.97 -15.32 14.12
N PRO A 124 -4.21 -16.49 13.48
CA PRO A 124 -5.40 -17.27 13.84
C PRO A 124 -5.28 -17.63 15.32
N THR A 125 -6.28 -17.22 16.12
CA THR A 125 -6.41 -17.62 17.52
C THR A 125 -6.23 -19.14 17.60
N ARG A 126 -5.06 -19.58 18.07
CA ARG A 126 -4.91 -20.96 18.53
C ARG A 126 -5.78 -21.07 19.75
N HIS A 127 -7.01 -21.53 19.56
CA HIS A 127 -7.81 -22.06 20.66
C HIS A 127 -6.96 -23.18 21.27
N CYS A 128 -6.32 -22.90 22.40
CA CYS A 128 -5.90 -23.94 23.32
C CYS A 128 -7.18 -24.61 23.82
N THR A 129 -7.59 -25.69 23.16
CA THR A 129 -8.47 -26.68 23.77
C THR A 129 -7.64 -27.41 24.81
N ILE A 130 -7.87 -27.07 26.08
CA ILE A 130 -7.51 -27.88 27.24
C ILE A 130 -8.56 -28.99 27.38
#